data_a4b797606a6f4f33a76636b872d2becb
#
_entry.id   a4b797606a6f4f33a76636b872d2becb
#
_cell.length_a   1.000
_cell.length_b   1.000
_cell.length_c   1.000
_cell.angle_alpha   90.00
_cell.angle_beta   90.00
_cell.angle_gamma   90.00
#
_symmetry.space_group_name_H-M   'P 1'
#
loop_
_entity.id
_entity.type
_entity.pdbx_description
1 polymer ?
#
loop_
_entity_poly.entity_id
_entity_poly.type
_entity_poly.pdbx_seq_one_letter_code
_entity_poly.pdbx_strand_id
1 'polypeptide(L)'
;GRDFGRGGGRDFGGGGRGGRKNELGFYGDMRPNERLEKNLFPAKDQTQGGGGINFNNYDKIPVEMSGEDCPEPIEGFPLEVFGDALATNLQRCHYTKPTPVQKYALPVGLAGRDMMACAQTGSGKTGGFIFPVLVALCRDGAAQIAEDNGRGSRRSRAQPNALVLAPTRELVSQIFDEAQKFCYLTGVRPVVCYGGAETRGQLQELERGCDLLVATPGRLVDFLERGRVTLAACKFLVLDEADRMLDMGFEPQIRRVVEREGMPMSGERQTLMFSATFPKEIQKLASEFMTRYIFVAVGRVGSTTALITQTVVWADEPDKRRVLLEQLAECTGRTI
;
A
#
# COMPACT_ATOMS: atom_id res chain seq x y z
N GLY A 1 -6.38 -8.96 -32.97
CA GLY A 1 -7.25 -9.51 -31.98
C GLY A 1 -6.47 -10.50 -31.12
N ARG A 2 -5.96 -10.08 -29.98
CA ARG A 2 -5.46 -10.99 -28.93
C ARG A 2 -6.31 -10.70 -27.70
N ASP A 3 -7.06 -11.71 -27.33
CA ASP A 3 -8.00 -11.80 -26.25
C ASP A 3 -7.26 -11.69 -24.90
N PHE A 4 -7.38 -10.55 -24.21
CA PHE A 4 -6.91 -10.35 -22.84
C PHE A 4 -8.09 -10.54 -21.88
N GLY A 5 -8.57 -11.76 -21.78
CA GLY A 5 -9.67 -12.12 -20.91
C GLY A 5 -9.47 -13.44 -20.21
N ARG A 6 -8.66 -13.46 -19.13
CA ARG A 6 -8.77 -14.41 -18.01
C ARG A 6 -7.76 -14.05 -16.94
N GLY A 7 -8.06 -13.03 -16.15
CA GLY A 7 -7.47 -12.86 -14.83
C GLY A 7 -7.96 -13.99 -13.93
N GLY A 8 -7.14 -15.02 -13.76
CA GLY A 8 -7.44 -16.12 -12.87
C GLY A 8 -7.60 -15.62 -11.44
N GLY A 9 -8.81 -15.71 -10.90
CA GLY A 9 -9.05 -15.56 -9.47
C GLY A 9 -8.17 -16.56 -8.73
N ARG A 10 -7.15 -16.04 -8.04
CA ARG A 10 -6.24 -16.86 -7.25
C ARG A 10 -7.00 -17.31 -6.01
N ASP A 11 -7.24 -18.59 -5.92
CA ASP A 11 -7.97 -19.24 -4.84
C ASP A 11 -7.13 -19.24 -3.55
N PHE A 12 -7.46 -18.33 -2.64
CA PHE A 12 -6.99 -18.40 -1.26
C PHE A 12 -7.91 -19.35 -0.48
N GLY A 13 -7.57 -20.62 -0.40
CA GLY A 13 -8.17 -21.59 0.51
C GLY A 13 -9.63 -21.92 0.23
N GLY A 14 -9.90 -23.14 -0.22
CA GLY A 14 -11.25 -23.70 -0.33
C GLY A 14 -11.93 -23.76 1.03
N GLY A 15 -13.13 -23.24 1.13
CA GLY A 15 -13.97 -23.37 2.31
C GLY A 15 -15.21 -22.51 2.25
N GLY A 16 -16.31 -23.04 2.60
CA GLY A 16 -17.68 -22.61 2.58
C GLY A 16 -18.03 -21.14 2.81
N ARG A 17 -19.28 -20.82 2.62
CA ARG A 17 -19.89 -19.49 2.75
C ARG A 17 -19.50 -18.78 4.05
N GLY A 18 -18.65 -17.75 3.96
CA GLY A 18 -18.06 -17.02 5.09
C GLY A 18 -16.72 -17.63 5.52
N GLY A 19 -15.59 -16.86 5.41
CA GLY A 19 -14.27 -17.33 5.83
C GLY A 19 -14.26 -17.63 7.34
N ARG A 20 -13.60 -18.72 7.75
CA ARG A 20 -13.37 -19.01 9.16
C ARG A 20 -12.17 -18.19 9.64
N LYS A 21 -12.31 -17.53 10.78
CA LYS A 21 -11.21 -16.80 11.41
C LYS A 21 -10.20 -17.78 12.05
N ASN A 22 -8.92 -17.43 11.97
CA ASN A 22 -7.84 -18.14 12.65
C ASN A 22 -7.75 -17.73 14.15
N GLU A 23 -6.75 -18.23 14.85
CA GLU A 23 -6.54 -17.96 16.28
C GLU A 23 -6.24 -16.49 16.61
N LEU A 24 -5.71 -15.71 15.64
CA LEU A 24 -5.50 -14.26 15.76
C LEU A 24 -6.77 -13.46 15.43
N GLY A 25 -7.86 -14.12 15.06
CA GLY A 25 -9.12 -13.49 14.67
C GLY A 25 -9.17 -13.02 13.21
N PHE A 26 -8.17 -13.34 12.39
CA PHE A 26 -8.05 -12.98 10.97
C PHE A 26 -8.55 -14.10 10.03
N TYR A 27 -8.75 -13.74 8.76
CA TYR A 27 -9.27 -14.64 7.72
C TYR A 27 -8.19 -15.32 6.88
N GLY A 28 -6.91 -14.98 7.07
CA GLY A 28 -5.79 -15.57 6.36
C GLY A 28 -5.41 -16.96 6.86
N ASP A 29 -4.71 -17.73 6.03
CA ASP A 29 -4.20 -19.03 6.40
C ASP A 29 -2.79 -18.93 7.00
N MET A 30 -2.54 -19.71 8.04
CA MET A 30 -1.23 -19.84 8.70
C MET A 30 -0.54 -21.15 8.33
N ARG A 31 -1.16 -21.98 7.50
CA ARG A 31 -0.60 -23.26 7.05
C ARG A 31 0.08 -23.13 5.70
N PRO A 32 1.24 -23.79 5.51
CA PRO A 32 1.95 -23.78 4.24
C PRO A 32 1.09 -24.30 3.07
N ASN A 33 1.20 -23.61 1.92
CA ASN A 33 0.56 -24.01 0.67
C ASN A 33 1.60 -23.91 -0.46
N GLU A 34 2.15 -25.05 -0.87
CA GLU A 34 3.22 -25.12 -1.87
C GLU A 34 2.85 -24.48 -3.22
N ARG A 35 1.59 -24.65 -3.67
CA ARG A 35 1.13 -24.05 -4.93
C ARG A 35 1.10 -22.53 -4.86
N LEU A 36 0.60 -22.00 -3.75
CA LEU A 36 0.55 -20.55 -3.50
C LEU A 36 1.97 -20.00 -3.35
N GLU A 37 2.84 -20.69 -2.62
CA GLU A 37 4.22 -20.30 -2.41
C GLU A 37 5.00 -20.18 -3.72
N LYS A 38 4.88 -21.18 -4.62
CA LYS A 38 5.48 -21.14 -5.97
C LYS A 38 4.97 -19.96 -6.81
N ASN A 39 3.71 -19.56 -6.61
CA ASN A 39 3.14 -18.42 -7.33
C ASN A 39 3.61 -17.07 -6.74
N LEU A 40 3.71 -16.97 -5.41
CA LEU A 40 4.12 -15.74 -4.73
C LEU A 40 5.63 -15.49 -4.82
N PHE A 41 6.42 -16.58 -4.78
CA PHE A 41 7.88 -16.54 -4.77
C PHE A 41 8.45 -17.40 -5.91
N PRO A 42 8.22 -17.01 -7.17
CA PRO A 42 8.76 -17.76 -8.31
C PRO A 42 10.29 -17.79 -8.25
N ALA A 43 10.89 -18.93 -8.57
CA ALA A 43 12.35 -19.00 -8.73
C ALA A 43 12.77 -17.96 -9.78
N LYS A 44 13.71 -17.08 -9.44
CA LYS A 44 14.23 -16.13 -10.39
C LYS A 44 14.96 -16.91 -11.50
N ASP A 45 14.50 -16.79 -12.73
CA ASP A 45 15.34 -17.10 -13.90
C ASP A 45 16.56 -16.18 -13.82
N GLN A 46 17.74 -16.77 -13.68
CA GLN A 46 19.03 -16.07 -13.59
C GLN A 46 19.37 -15.22 -14.83
N THR A 47 18.52 -15.28 -15.87
CA THR A 47 18.69 -14.59 -17.15
C THR A 47 18.04 -13.21 -17.24
N GLN A 48 17.13 -12.87 -16.35
CA GLN A 48 16.62 -11.49 -16.28
C GLN A 48 17.44 -10.72 -15.24
N GLY A 49 18.42 -9.97 -15.74
CA GLY A 49 19.21 -9.03 -14.96
C GLY A 49 18.26 -8.16 -14.15
N GLY A 50 18.20 -8.41 -12.84
CA GLY A 50 17.29 -7.74 -11.95
C GLY A 50 17.53 -6.24 -12.04
N GLY A 51 16.48 -5.47 -12.33
CA GLY A 51 16.41 -4.05 -11.99
C GLY A 51 16.49 -3.90 -10.47
N GLY A 52 17.59 -4.36 -9.87
CA GLY A 52 17.86 -4.23 -8.45
C GLY A 52 18.10 -2.76 -8.15
N ILE A 53 17.41 -2.27 -7.14
CA ILE A 53 17.70 -0.97 -6.53
C ILE A 53 19.21 -0.92 -6.30
N ASN A 54 19.90 0.06 -6.90
CA ASN A 54 21.32 0.25 -6.68
C ASN A 54 21.52 0.92 -5.31
N PHE A 55 21.58 0.12 -4.25
CA PHE A 55 21.67 0.56 -2.86
C PHE A 55 22.79 1.57 -2.62
N ASN A 56 23.92 1.47 -3.35
CA ASN A 56 25.05 2.40 -3.19
C ASN A 56 24.70 3.86 -3.54
N ASN A 57 23.76 4.08 -4.45
CA ASN A 57 23.29 5.43 -4.79
C ASN A 57 22.20 5.91 -3.83
N TYR A 58 21.44 5.01 -3.22
CA TYR A 58 20.37 5.35 -2.27
C TYR A 58 20.92 5.79 -0.90
N ASP A 59 22.01 5.19 -0.41
CA ASP A 59 22.61 5.54 0.91
C ASP A 59 23.09 6.99 1.01
N LYS A 60 23.26 7.67 -0.13
CA LYS A 60 23.69 9.08 -0.19
C LYS A 60 22.55 10.08 -0.17
N ILE A 61 21.30 9.62 -0.23
CA ILE A 61 20.14 10.51 -0.24
C ILE A 61 19.94 11.04 1.18
N PRO A 62 20.00 12.38 1.39
CA PRO A 62 19.75 12.94 2.71
C PRO A 62 18.31 12.70 3.13
N VAL A 63 18.10 12.39 4.41
CA VAL A 63 16.77 12.25 4.99
C VAL A 63 16.64 13.24 6.14
N GLU A 64 15.59 14.02 6.10
CA GLU A 64 15.21 14.94 7.18
C GLU A 64 14.00 14.37 7.91
N MET A 65 14.05 14.32 9.24
CA MET A 65 12.94 13.90 10.08
C MET A 65 12.66 15.00 11.11
N SER A 66 11.39 15.33 11.29
CA SER A 66 10.95 16.33 12.25
C SER A 66 9.64 15.94 12.92
N GLY A 67 9.45 16.38 14.15
CA GLY A 67 8.32 16.05 15.00
C GLY A 67 8.76 15.91 16.45
N GLU A 68 7.83 15.48 17.32
CA GLU A 68 8.12 15.23 18.73
C GLU A 68 8.50 13.76 18.92
N ASP A 69 9.52 13.49 19.76
CA ASP A 69 9.95 12.13 20.11
C ASP A 69 10.21 11.25 18.87
N CYS A 70 11.00 11.76 17.93
CA CYS A 70 11.37 11.02 16.72
C CYS A 70 12.22 9.80 17.08
N PRO A 71 11.80 8.57 16.68
CA PRO A 71 12.61 7.39 16.92
C PRO A 71 13.88 7.39 16.04
N GLU A 72 14.95 6.77 16.54
CA GLU A 72 16.19 6.62 15.78
C GLU A 72 15.99 5.77 14.51
N PRO A 73 16.65 6.12 13.41
CA PRO A 73 16.58 5.32 12.19
C PRO A 73 17.28 3.98 12.36
N ILE A 74 16.79 2.96 11.63
CA ILE A 74 17.39 1.62 11.65
C ILE A 74 18.40 1.44 10.52
N GLU A 75 19.46 0.65 10.76
CA GLU A 75 20.44 0.28 9.73
C GLU A 75 20.14 -1.07 9.06
N GLY A 76 19.38 -1.93 9.73
CA GLY A 76 18.94 -3.25 9.26
C GLY A 76 17.48 -3.52 9.59
N PHE A 77 16.87 -4.51 8.95
CA PHE A 77 15.52 -4.92 9.33
C PHE A 77 15.52 -5.59 10.70
N PRO A 78 14.67 -5.15 11.66
CA PRO A 78 14.55 -5.74 12.99
C PRO A 78 13.73 -7.05 12.90
N LEU A 79 14.33 -8.12 12.35
CA LEU A 79 13.66 -9.37 12.05
C LEU A 79 13.05 -10.04 13.28
N GLU A 80 13.64 -9.83 14.46
CA GLU A 80 13.12 -10.30 15.75
C GLU A 80 11.77 -9.67 16.13
N VAL A 81 11.52 -8.43 15.66
CA VAL A 81 10.24 -7.74 15.89
C VAL A 81 9.18 -8.17 14.87
N PHE A 82 9.60 -8.61 13.68
CA PHE A 82 8.71 -8.97 12.58
C PHE A 82 8.01 -10.32 12.79
N GLY A 83 8.56 -11.19 13.63
CA GLY A 83 8.10 -12.56 13.80
C GLY A 83 8.48 -13.47 12.62
N ASP A 84 8.44 -14.79 12.83
CA ASP A 84 9.01 -15.78 11.91
C ASP A 84 8.43 -15.75 10.49
N ALA A 85 7.10 -15.60 10.38
CA ALA A 85 6.42 -15.61 9.08
C ALA A 85 6.83 -14.40 8.21
N LEU A 86 6.73 -13.18 8.75
CA LEU A 86 7.07 -11.98 8.01
C LEU A 86 8.58 -11.90 7.73
N ALA A 87 9.43 -12.25 8.70
CA ALA A 87 10.89 -12.30 8.52
C ALA A 87 11.29 -13.25 7.39
N THR A 88 10.68 -14.46 7.35
CA THR A 88 10.90 -15.43 6.26
C THR A 88 10.44 -14.88 4.92
N ASN A 89 9.29 -14.20 4.86
CA ASN A 89 8.77 -13.62 3.63
C ASN A 89 9.65 -12.48 3.10
N LEU A 90 10.23 -11.66 3.98
CA LEU A 90 11.21 -10.64 3.58
C LEU A 90 12.44 -11.29 2.91
N GLN A 91 12.98 -12.37 3.53
CA GLN A 91 14.13 -13.11 2.97
C GLN A 91 13.78 -13.69 1.58
N ARG A 92 12.59 -14.31 1.43
CA ARG A 92 12.10 -14.82 0.14
C ARG A 92 11.93 -13.74 -0.92
N CYS A 93 11.59 -12.52 -0.51
CA CYS A 93 11.50 -11.34 -1.37
C CYS A 93 12.85 -10.64 -1.59
N HIS A 94 13.96 -11.17 -1.04
CA HIS A 94 15.31 -10.61 -1.12
C HIS A 94 15.45 -9.20 -0.51
N TYR A 95 14.70 -8.91 0.54
CA TYR A 95 14.87 -7.69 1.32
C TYR A 95 16.07 -7.87 2.26
N THR A 96 17.25 -7.40 1.85
CA THR A 96 18.50 -7.55 2.61
C THR A 96 18.88 -6.30 3.40
N LYS A 97 18.55 -5.11 2.87
CA LYS A 97 18.86 -3.83 3.47
C LYS A 97 17.67 -2.87 3.30
N PRO A 98 17.29 -2.11 4.33
CA PRO A 98 16.22 -1.12 4.20
C PRO A 98 16.63 0.04 3.29
N THR A 99 15.70 0.54 2.49
CA THR A 99 15.87 1.77 1.71
C THR A 99 15.84 3.00 2.63
N PRO A 100 16.30 4.18 2.19
CA PRO A 100 16.27 5.38 3.04
C PRO A 100 14.89 5.67 3.64
N VAL A 101 13.79 5.58 2.86
CA VAL A 101 12.46 5.77 3.42
C VAL A 101 12.11 4.70 4.47
N GLN A 102 12.51 3.45 4.27
CA GLN A 102 12.25 2.37 5.23
C GLN A 102 13.05 2.52 6.52
N LYS A 103 14.31 3.00 6.45
CA LYS A 103 15.14 3.24 7.64
C LYS A 103 14.44 4.14 8.68
N TYR A 104 13.67 5.12 8.20
CA TYR A 104 12.96 6.09 9.05
C TYR A 104 11.50 5.72 9.27
N ALA A 105 10.80 5.25 8.22
CA ALA A 105 9.38 4.93 8.32
C ALA A 105 9.09 3.72 9.23
N LEU A 106 9.96 2.70 9.22
CA LEU A 106 9.75 1.50 10.03
C LEU A 106 9.75 1.81 11.53
N PRO A 107 10.76 2.46 12.13
CA PRO A 107 10.72 2.76 13.55
C PRO A 107 9.55 3.68 13.94
N VAL A 108 9.18 4.66 13.11
CA VAL A 108 8.01 5.51 13.35
C VAL A 108 6.72 4.68 13.35
N GLY A 109 6.55 3.82 12.34
CA GLY A 109 5.37 2.95 12.24
C GLY A 109 5.28 1.93 13.35
N LEU A 110 6.41 1.31 13.74
CA LEU A 110 6.48 0.34 14.86
C LEU A 110 6.23 0.98 16.22
N ALA A 111 6.58 2.27 16.39
CA ALA A 111 6.24 3.06 17.57
C ALA A 111 4.76 3.47 17.65
N GLY A 112 3.94 3.08 16.67
CA GLY A 112 2.51 3.43 16.63
C GLY A 112 2.23 4.90 16.35
N ARG A 113 3.21 5.65 15.80
CA ARG A 113 3.08 7.07 15.52
C ARG A 113 2.50 7.32 14.12
N ASP A 114 1.72 8.38 14.00
CA ASP A 114 1.31 8.89 12.69
C ASP A 114 2.52 9.46 11.96
N MET A 115 2.53 9.31 10.62
CA MET A 115 3.65 9.75 9.81
C MET A 115 3.21 10.35 8.47
N MET A 116 3.83 11.47 8.11
CA MET A 116 3.83 12.01 6.75
C MET A 116 5.22 11.80 6.13
N ALA A 117 5.30 10.98 5.10
CA ALA A 117 6.55 10.68 4.41
C ALA A 117 6.55 11.25 2.98
N CYS A 118 7.49 12.15 2.71
CA CYS A 118 7.76 12.64 1.36
C CYS A 118 8.91 11.84 0.74
N ALA A 119 8.59 10.99 -0.23
CA ALA A 119 9.57 10.16 -0.93
C ALA A 119 9.12 9.88 -2.35
N GLN A 120 10.08 9.80 -3.26
CA GLN A 120 9.82 9.54 -4.68
C GLN A 120 9.23 8.14 -4.93
N THR A 121 8.61 7.94 -6.10
CA THR A 121 8.18 6.62 -6.56
C THR A 121 9.39 5.69 -6.70
N GLY A 122 9.21 4.39 -6.40
CA GLY A 122 10.30 3.42 -6.46
C GLY A 122 11.28 3.45 -5.28
N SER A 123 11.08 4.31 -4.27
CA SER A 123 11.95 4.40 -3.08
C SER A 123 11.71 3.28 -2.04
N GLY A 124 10.77 2.37 -2.28
CA GLY A 124 10.43 1.28 -1.35
C GLY A 124 9.37 1.66 -0.29
N LYS A 125 8.53 2.67 -0.56
CA LYS A 125 7.44 3.11 0.34
C LYS A 125 6.54 1.98 0.80
N THR A 126 6.21 1.05 -0.12
CA THR A 126 5.31 -0.08 0.17
C THR A 126 5.77 -0.89 1.39
N GLY A 127 7.05 -1.27 1.45
CA GLY A 127 7.60 -1.92 2.65
C GLY A 127 7.60 -1.00 3.87
N GLY A 128 7.80 0.31 3.67
CA GLY A 128 7.78 1.31 4.75
C GLY A 128 6.44 1.37 5.50
N PHE A 129 5.32 1.07 4.87
CA PHE A 129 4.01 1.03 5.54
C PHE A 129 3.47 -0.38 5.78
N ILE A 130 3.66 -1.34 4.87
CA ILE A 130 3.11 -2.69 5.05
C ILE A 130 3.75 -3.39 6.25
N PHE A 131 5.08 -3.29 6.43
CA PHE A 131 5.75 -4.03 7.50
C PHE A 131 5.30 -3.60 8.90
N PRO A 132 5.32 -2.31 9.29
CA PRO A 132 4.84 -1.92 10.61
C PRO A 132 3.37 -2.24 10.83
N VAL A 133 2.53 -2.10 9.81
CA VAL A 133 1.11 -2.48 9.89
C VAL A 133 0.95 -3.98 10.15
N LEU A 134 1.66 -4.85 9.41
CA LEU A 134 1.59 -6.30 9.61
C LEU A 134 2.13 -6.72 10.98
N VAL A 135 3.26 -6.13 11.42
CA VAL A 135 3.80 -6.41 12.76
C VAL A 135 2.78 -6.10 13.84
N ALA A 136 2.16 -4.92 13.76
CA ALA A 136 1.14 -4.52 14.74
C ALA A 136 -0.10 -5.43 14.68
N LEU A 137 -0.59 -5.78 13.49
CA LEU A 137 -1.71 -6.72 13.34
C LEU A 137 -1.36 -8.10 13.93
N CYS A 138 -0.20 -8.66 13.61
CA CYS A 138 0.21 -9.96 14.13
C CYS A 138 0.42 -9.97 15.65
N ARG A 139 0.90 -8.87 16.22
CA ARG A 139 1.09 -8.71 17.66
C ARG A 139 -0.24 -8.58 18.41
N ASP A 140 -1.13 -7.73 17.92
CA ASP A 140 -2.34 -7.29 18.63
C ASP A 140 -3.58 -8.13 18.27
N GLY A 141 -3.54 -8.88 17.18
CA GLY A 141 -4.68 -9.61 16.65
C GLY A 141 -5.76 -8.71 16.04
N ALA A 142 -6.82 -9.34 15.53
CA ALA A 142 -7.95 -8.62 14.95
C ALA A 142 -8.69 -7.79 16.01
N ALA A 143 -9.19 -6.61 15.61
CA ALA A 143 -10.05 -5.83 16.49
C ALA A 143 -11.31 -6.61 16.84
N GLN A 144 -11.60 -6.74 18.12
CA GLN A 144 -12.84 -7.33 18.61
C GLN A 144 -13.93 -6.26 18.54
N ILE A 145 -14.67 -6.24 17.44
CA ILE A 145 -15.89 -5.46 17.34
C ILE A 145 -17.07 -6.40 17.56
N ALA A 146 -18.05 -5.96 18.35
CA ALA A 146 -19.29 -6.70 18.51
C ALA A 146 -19.86 -6.99 17.11
N GLU A 147 -20.04 -8.27 16.79
CA GLU A 147 -20.71 -8.65 15.56
C GLU A 147 -22.09 -7.98 15.58
N ASP A 148 -22.34 -7.16 14.56
CA ASP A 148 -23.67 -6.58 14.37
C ASP A 148 -24.61 -7.74 14.01
N ASN A 149 -25.16 -8.36 15.06
CA ASN A 149 -26.19 -9.39 14.98
C ASN A 149 -27.53 -8.82 14.47
N GLY A 150 -27.47 -7.74 13.68
CA GLY A 150 -28.63 -7.13 13.05
C GLY A 150 -29.46 -8.19 12.31
N ARG A 151 -30.57 -8.56 12.92
CA ARG A 151 -31.62 -9.43 12.37
C ARG A 151 -32.04 -8.91 10.99
N GLY A 152 -31.36 -9.36 9.93
CA GLY A 152 -31.82 -9.04 8.57
C GLY A 152 -30.78 -9.11 7.46
N SER A 153 -29.47 -8.98 7.69
CA SER A 153 -28.49 -9.07 6.63
C SER A 153 -27.93 -10.48 6.48
N ARG A 154 -28.38 -11.22 5.49
CA ARG A 154 -27.85 -12.56 5.13
C ARG A 154 -26.41 -12.53 4.59
N ARG A 155 -25.76 -11.34 4.53
CA ARG A 155 -24.41 -11.19 3.97
C ARG A 155 -23.50 -10.53 4.98
N SER A 156 -22.39 -11.18 5.29
CA SER A 156 -21.33 -10.65 6.15
C SER A 156 -20.72 -9.40 5.49
N ARG A 157 -20.57 -8.31 6.27
CA ARG A 157 -19.81 -7.12 5.88
C ARG A 157 -18.33 -7.38 6.12
N ALA A 158 -17.47 -7.02 5.17
CA ALA A 158 -16.04 -7.05 5.39
C ALA A 158 -15.64 -5.95 6.41
N GLN A 159 -14.79 -6.29 7.36
CA GLN A 159 -14.33 -5.40 8.45
C GLN A 159 -12.80 -5.38 8.47
N PRO A 160 -12.14 -4.68 7.54
CA PRO A 160 -10.69 -4.63 7.51
C PRO A 160 -10.13 -3.92 8.75
N ASN A 161 -9.05 -4.47 9.29
CA ASN A 161 -8.29 -3.87 10.38
C ASN A 161 -7.30 -2.83 9.86
N ALA A 162 -6.90 -2.93 8.59
CA ALA A 162 -6.05 -1.97 7.91
C ALA A 162 -6.61 -1.62 6.52
N LEU A 163 -6.51 -0.35 6.15
CA LEU A 163 -6.92 0.20 4.86
C LEU A 163 -5.74 0.91 4.20
N VAL A 164 -5.45 0.56 2.96
CA VAL A 164 -4.50 1.27 2.09
C VAL A 164 -5.28 1.88 0.92
N LEU A 165 -5.20 3.20 0.76
CA LEU A 165 -5.77 3.93 -0.38
C LEU A 165 -4.67 4.37 -1.32
N ALA A 166 -4.89 4.21 -2.62
CA ALA A 166 -4.00 4.68 -3.67
C ALA A 166 -4.80 5.12 -4.92
N PRO A 167 -4.27 6.05 -5.75
CA PRO A 167 -5.04 6.72 -6.79
C PRO A 167 -5.48 5.83 -7.94
N THR A 168 -4.66 4.85 -8.34
CA THR A 168 -4.86 4.10 -9.58
C THR A 168 -5.01 2.60 -9.36
N ARG A 169 -5.67 1.94 -10.31
CA ARG A 169 -5.83 0.50 -10.33
C ARG A 169 -4.47 -0.21 -10.34
N GLU A 170 -3.54 0.29 -11.14
CA GLU A 170 -2.21 -0.29 -11.32
C GLU A 170 -1.44 -0.28 -9.99
N LEU A 171 -1.43 0.87 -9.30
CA LEU A 171 -0.74 1.00 -8.01
C LEU A 171 -1.39 0.14 -6.93
N VAL A 172 -2.72 0.14 -6.84
CA VAL A 172 -3.47 -0.71 -5.90
C VAL A 172 -3.18 -2.19 -6.15
N SER A 173 -3.07 -2.62 -7.42
CA SER A 173 -2.70 -3.99 -7.77
C SER A 173 -1.26 -4.32 -7.39
N GLN A 174 -0.32 -3.40 -7.60
CA GLN A 174 1.09 -3.57 -7.20
C GLN A 174 1.22 -3.70 -5.67
N ILE A 175 0.56 -2.81 -4.91
CA ILE A 175 0.55 -2.87 -3.45
C ILE A 175 -0.06 -4.19 -2.97
N PHE A 176 -1.15 -4.64 -3.59
CA PHE A 176 -1.79 -5.90 -3.26
C PHE A 176 -0.90 -7.11 -3.55
N ASP A 177 -0.23 -7.15 -4.69
CA ASP A 177 0.70 -8.24 -5.05
C ASP A 177 1.87 -8.32 -4.06
N GLU A 178 2.37 -7.19 -3.57
CA GLU A 178 3.36 -7.16 -2.49
C GLU A 178 2.76 -7.58 -1.14
N ALA A 179 1.58 -7.06 -0.80
CA ALA A 179 0.89 -7.44 0.43
C ALA A 179 0.61 -8.96 0.50
N GLN A 180 0.27 -9.61 -0.62
CA GLN A 180 0.09 -11.06 -0.67
C GLN A 180 1.35 -11.83 -0.25
N LYS A 181 2.53 -11.38 -0.70
CA LYS A 181 3.81 -11.98 -0.35
C LYS A 181 4.12 -11.83 1.14
N PHE A 182 3.96 -10.62 1.66
CA PHE A 182 4.27 -10.33 3.05
C PHE A 182 3.25 -10.92 4.04
N CYS A 183 1.97 -11.03 3.63
CA CYS A 183 0.92 -11.66 4.44
C CYS A 183 0.98 -13.20 4.43
N TYR A 184 1.79 -13.84 3.57
CA TYR A 184 1.87 -15.30 3.52
C TYR A 184 2.26 -15.89 4.87
N LEU A 185 1.48 -16.84 5.39
CA LEU A 185 1.60 -17.49 6.71
C LEU A 185 1.45 -16.58 7.93
N THR A 186 1.18 -15.28 7.77
CA THR A 186 0.94 -14.38 8.92
C THR A 186 -0.47 -14.49 9.49
N GLY A 187 -1.37 -15.14 8.78
CA GLY A 187 -2.78 -15.19 9.13
C GLY A 187 -3.60 -13.98 8.71
N VAL A 188 -2.97 -12.90 8.21
CA VAL A 188 -3.65 -11.71 7.70
C VAL A 188 -4.06 -11.91 6.24
N ARG A 189 -5.33 -11.65 5.91
CA ARG A 189 -5.86 -11.80 4.55
C ARG A 189 -5.97 -10.46 3.84
N PRO A 190 -5.12 -10.19 2.84
CA PRO A 190 -5.24 -9.01 1.99
C PRO A 190 -6.34 -9.21 0.94
N VAL A 191 -7.09 -8.12 0.64
CA VAL A 191 -8.07 -8.04 -0.45
C VAL A 191 -7.88 -6.74 -1.20
N VAL A 192 -8.17 -6.75 -2.51
CA VAL A 192 -8.03 -5.59 -3.38
C VAL A 192 -9.36 -5.17 -3.99
N CYS A 193 -9.60 -3.84 -4.05
CA CYS A 193 -10.80 -3.26 -4.65
C CYS A 193 -10.45 -2.02 -5.49
N TYR A 194 -10.84 -2.02 -6.78
CA TYR A 194 -10.59 -0.89 -7.69
C TYR A 194 -11.67 -0.76 -8.76
N GLY A 195 -11.79 0.45 -9.32
CA GLY A 195 -12.73 0.78 -10.39
C GLY A 195 -12.35 0.16 -11.75
N GLY A 196 -13.28 0.17 -12.70
CA GLY A 196 -13.01 -0.31 -14.05
C GLY A 196 -12.87 -1.84 -14.19
N ALA A 197 -13.16 -2.62 -13.15
CA ALA A 197 -13.17 -4.08 -13.17
C ALA A 197 -14.51 -4.63 -12.68
N GLU A 198 -14.74 -5.92 -12.95
CA GLU A 198 -15.97 -6.59 -12.54
C GLU A 198 -16.16 -6.54 -11.01
N THR A 199 -17.31 -6.03 -10.61
CA THR A 199 -17.66 -5.83 -9.19
C THR A 199 -17.91 -7.13 -8.46
N ARG A 200 -18.49 -8.13 -9.17
CA ARG A 200 -18.91 -9.41 -8.56
C ARG A 200 -17.76 -10.20 -7.98
N GLY A 201 -16.64 -10.30 -8.68
CA GLY A 201 -15.45 -11.00 -8.19
C GLY A 201 -14.88 -10.35 -6.94
N GLN A 202 -14.78 -9.00 -6.92
CA GLN A 202 -14.28 -8.26 -5.76
C GLN A 202 -15.21 -8.42 -4.54
N LEU A 203 -16.53 -8.43 -4.74
CA LEU A 203 -17.49 -8.68 -3.67
C LEU A 203 -17.37 -10.09 -3.09
N GLN A 204 -17.14 -11.10 -3.94
CA GLN A 204 -16.92 -12.48 -3.47
C GLN A 204 -15.67 -12.60 -2.61
N GLU A 205 -14.58 -11.90 -2.98
CA GLU A 205 -13.36 -11.87 -2.17
C GLU A 205 -13.59 -11.18 -0.81
N LEU A 206 -14.34 -10.08 -0.77
CA LEU A 206 -14.73 -9.41 0.48
C LEU A 206 -15.62 -10.31 1.36
N GLU A 207 -16.57 -11.04 0.78
CA GLU A 207 -17.47 -11.97 1.51
C GLU A 207 -16.71 -13.14 2.15
N ARG A 208 -15.53 -13.49 1.64
CA ARG A 208 -14.63 -14.49 2.23
C ARG A 208 -13.85 -13.99 3.44
N GLY A 209 -13.96 -12.69 3.75
CA GLY A 209 -13.25 -11.98 4.80
C GLY A 209 -12.12 -11.11 4.28
N CYS A 210 -11.79 -10.05 5.02
CA CYS A 210 -10.77 -9.09 4.66
C CYS A 210 -10.17 -8.48 5.92
N ASP A 211 -8.86 -8.59 6.09
CA ASP A 211 -8.14 -8.03 7.22
C ASP A 211 -7.33 -6.78 6.83
N LEU A 212 -6.71 -6.82 5.63
CA LEU A 212 -6.01 -5.71 4.99
C LEU A 212 -6.69 -5.39 3.66
N LEU A 213 -7.33 -4.24 3.55
CA LEU A 213 -7.98 -3.79 2.32
C LEU A 213 -7.09 -2.80 1.56
N VAL A 214 -6.78 -3.10 0.30
CA VAL A 214 -6.09 -2.17 -0.62
C VAL A 214 -7.09 -1.69 -1.65
N ALA A 215 -7.33 -0.37 -1.75
CA ALA A 215 -8.44 0.12 -2.57
C ALA A 215 -8.17 1.45 -3.27
N THR A 216 -8.86 1.67 -4.41
CA THR A 216 -9.03 3.03 -4.95
C THR A 216 -10.20 3.72 -4.25
N PRO A 217 -10.13 5.05 -3.98
CA PRO A 217 -11.14 5.77 -3.20
C PRO A 217 -12.57 5.60 -3.73
N GLY A 218 -12.77 5.73 -5.05
CA GLY A 218 -14.11 5.65 -5.66
C GLY A 218 -14.78 4.27 -5.52
N ARG A 219 -14.03 3.17 -5.67
CA ARG A 219 -14.57 1.81 -5.50
C ARG A 219 -14.84 1.49 -4.04
N LEU A 220 -14.02 1.98 -3.12
CA LEU A 220 -14.28 1.80 -1.70
C LEU A 220 -15.58 2.49 -1.29
N VAL A 221 -15.80 3.75 -1.71
CA VAL A 221 -17.04 4.47 -1.45
C VAL A 221 -18.26 3.70 -1.98
N ASP A 222 -18.21 3.17 -3.22
CA ASP A 222 -19.29 2.32 -3.77
C ASP A 222 -19.60 1.11 -2.86
N PHE A 223 -18.58 0.45 -2.30
CA PHE A 223 -18.79 -0.71 -1.43
C PHE A 223 -19.26 -0.35 -0.01
N LEU A 224 -18.86 0.81 0.51
CA LEU A 224 -19.38 1.36 1.76
C LEU A 224 -20.87 1.72 1.62
N GLU A 225 -21.26 2.42 0.54
CA GLU A 225 -22.66 2.75 0.25
C GLU A 225 -23.56 1.52 0.12
N ARG A 226 -23.04 0.46 -0.47
CA ARG A 226 -23.76 -0.82 -0.59
C ARG A 226 -23.75 -1.63 0.70
N GLY A 227 -23.15 -1.14 1.78
CA GLY A 227 -23.03 -1.84 3.05
C GLY A 227 -22.24 -3.15 2.98
N ARG A 228 -21.25 -3.25 2.05
CA ARG A 228 -20.40 -4.43 1.86
C ARG A 228 -19.13 -4.38 2.70
N VAL A 229 -18.71 -3.19 3.06
CA VAL A 229 -17.55 -2.90 3.91
C VAL A 229 -18.00 -2.00 5.05
N THR A 230 -17.39 -2.14 6.21
CA THR A 230 -17.45 -1.19 7.32
C THR A 230 -16.05 -0.96 7.85
N LEU A 231 -15.73 0.27 8.20
CA LEU A 231 -14.39 0.67 8.64
C LEU A 231 -14.24 0.78 10.16
N ALA A 232 -15.26 0.37 10.91
CA ALA A 232 -15.26 0.44 12.37
C ALA A 232 -14.12 -0.33 13.05
N ALA A 233 -13.58 -1.38 12.38
CA ALA A 233 -12.44 -2.17 12.85
C ALA A 233 -11.07 -1.59 12.44
N CYS A 234 -11.05 -0.53 11.63
CA CYS A 234 -9.85 -0.08 10.94
C CYS A 234 -8.91 0.68 11.91
N LYS A 235 -7.87 0.01 12.36
CA LYS A 235 -6.83 0.57 13.24
C LYS A 235 -5.72 1.29 12.47
N PHE A 236 -5.57 0.99 11.17
CA PHE A 236 -4.48 1.50 10.32
C PHE A 236 -5.05 2.08 9.03
N LEU A 237 -4.71 3.33 8.76
CA LEU A 237 -5.00 4.01 7.50
C LEU A 237 -3.68 4.36 6.81
N VAL A 238 -3.53 3.93 5.56
CA VAL A 238 -2.41 4.32 4.72
C VAL A 238 -2.95 5.07 3.49
N LEU A 239 -2.37 6.23 3.20
CA LEU A 239 -2.62 7.00 1.98
C LEU A 239 -1.34 7.02 1.16
N ASP A 240 -1.28 6.28 0.05
CA ASP A 240 -0.11 6.29 -0.85
C ASP A 240 -0.39 7.14 -2.09
N GLU A 241 0.62 7.89 -2.53
CA GLU A 241 0.52 8.93 -3.57
C GLU A 241 -0.62 9.92 -3.28
N ALA A 242 -0.64 10.47 -2.06
CA ALA A 242 -1.70 11.37 -1.61
C ALA A 242 -1.86 12.61 -2.50
N ASP A 243 -0.75 13.20 -2.97
CA ASP A 243 -0.74 14.31 -3.92
C ASP A 243 -1.46 13.94 -5.22
N ARG A 244 -1.17 12.79 -5.79
CA ARG A 244 -1.82 12.32 -7.00
C ARG A 244 -3.31 12.02 -6.79
N MET A 245 -3.70 11.54 -5.61
CA MET A 245 -5.13 11.40 -5.28
C MET A 245 -5.86 12.74 -5.29
N LEU A 246 -5.22 13.81 -4.78
CA LEU A 246 -5.79 15.17 -4.85
C LEU A 246 -5.87 15.68 -6.28
N ASP A 247 -4.80 15.54 -7.07
CA ASP A 247 -4.75 15.94 -8.48
C ASP A 247 -5.84 15.25 -9.32
N MET A 248 -6.18 14.00 -8.98
CA MET A 248 -7.27 13.25 -9.61
C MET A 248 -8.67 13.59 -9.05
N GLY A 249 -8.77 14.52 -8.10
CA GLY A 249 -10.04 14.96 -7.52
C GLY A 249 -10.67 14.00 -6.52
N PHE A 250 -9.90 13.08 -5.91
CA PHE A 250 -10.41 12.12 -4.93
C PHE A 250 -10.52 12.68 -3.49
N GLU A 251 -10.22 13.96 -3.25
CA GLU A 251 -10.37 14.55 -1.91
C GLU A 251 -11.74 14.32 -1.28
N PRO A 252 -12.89 14.53 -2.00
CA PRO A 252 -14.21 14.28 -1.42
C PRO A 252 -14.43 12.85 -0.97
N GLN A 253 -13.94 11.86 -1.76
CA GLN A 253 -14.05 10.44 -1.42
C GLN A 253 -13.19 10.08 -0.23
N ILE A 254 -11.94 10.59 -0.17
CA ILE A 254 -11.02 10.36 0.96
C ILE A 254 -11.63 10.94 2.24
N ARG A 255 -12.10 12.19 2.22
CA ARG A 255 -12.76 12.80 3.38
C ARG A 255 -13.97 12.01 3.83
N ARG A 256 -14.80 11.57 2.90
CA ARG A 256 -15.94 10.73 3.23
C ARG A 256 -15.53 9.45 3.94
N VAL A 257 -14.52 8.71 3.41
CA VAL A 257 -14.00 7.46 4.01
C VAL A 257 -13.47 7.70 5.42
N VAL A 258 -12.72 8.78 5.62
CA VAL A 258 -12.03 9.05 6.89
C VAL A 258 -12.96 9.64 7.96
N GLU A 259 -13.91 10.49 7.56
CA GLU A 259 -14.71 11.30 8.50
C GLU A 259 -16.14 10.80 8.69
N ARG A 260 -16.71 10.02 7.72
CA ARG A 260 -18.15 9.74 7.70
C ARG A 260 -18.55 8.27 7.72
N GLU A 261 -17.63 7.35 7.44
CA GLU A 261 -17.93 5.93 7.27
C GLU A 261 -17.61 5.08 8.53
N GLY A 262 -17.61 5.72 9.70
CA GLY A 262 -17.41 5.03 10.99
C GLY A 262 -15.99 4.56 11.25
N MET A 263 -15.00 5.06 10.52
CA MET A 263 -13.59 4.81 10.81
C MET A 263 -13.23 5.42 12.17
N PRO A 264 -12.41 4.77 13.01
CA PRO A 264 -11.89 5.35 14.24
C PRO A 264 -11.23 6.72 14.00
N MET A 265 -11.35 7.63 14.95
CA MET A 265 -10.85 8.99 14.83
C MET A 265 -9.31 9.06 14.78
N SER A 266 -8.78 10.22 14.39
CA SER A 266 -7.34 10.53 14.56
C SER A 266 -6.97 10.38 16.04
N GLY A 267 -5.87 9.69 16.33
CA GLY A 267 -5.46 9.33 17.70
C GLY A 267 -6.00 7.98 18.19
N GLU A 268 -7.08 7.44 17.60
CA GLU A 268 -7.58 6.08 17.87
C GLU A 268 -7.09 5.08 16.82
N ARG A 269 -6.72 5.58 15.63
CA ARG A 269 -6.07 4.82 14.57
C ARG A 269 -4.68 5.38 14.30
N GLN A 270 -3.80 4.58 13.74
CA GLN A 270 -2.54 5.04 13.17
C GLN A 270 -2.73 5.41 11.71
N THR A 271 -2.26 6.60 11.30
CA THR A 271 -2.34 7.07 9.92
C THR A 271 -0.95 7.28 9.34
N LEU A 272 -0.66 6.64 8.21
CA LEU A 272 0.60 6.76 7.47
C LEU A 272 0.30 7.36 6.09
N MET A 273 0.80 8.56 5.82
CA MET A 273 0.59 9.26 4.55
C MET A 273 1.91 9.34 3.78
N PHE A 274 1.87 8.95 2.51
CA PHE A 274 3.01 8.99 1.59
C PHE A 274 2.67 9.85 0.38
N SER A 275 3.62 10.71 -0.01
CA SER A 275 3.49 11.60 -1.15
C SER A 275 4.85 11.84 -1.81
N ALA A 276 4.88 12.23 -3.07
CA ALA A 276 6.10 12.70 -3.72
C ALA A 276 6.34 14.19 -3.48
N THR A 277 5.28 14.96 -3.22
CA THR A 277 5.28 16.40 -3.02
C THR A 277 4.61 16.78 -1.68
N PHE A 278 4.82 18.02 -1.22
CA PHE A 278 4.25 18.50 0.04
C PHE A 278 3.62 19.91 -0.11
N PRO A 279 2.67 20.09 -1.04
CA PRO A 279 1.94 21.33 -1.23
C PRO A 279 1.01 21.62 -0.04
N LYS A 280 0.45 22.82 0.03
CA LYS A 280 -0.41 23.28 1.14
C LYS A 280 -1.63 22.39 1.35
N GLU A 281 -2.19 21.86 0.30
CA GLU A 281 -3.34 20.95 0.30
C GLU A 281 -3.00 19.64 1.03
N ILE A 282 -1.82 19.08 0.78
CA ILE A 282 -1.32 17.87 1.48
C ILE A 282 -1.00 18.19 2.94
N GLN A 283 -0.40 19.35 3.24
CA GLN A 283 -0.14 19.80 4.61
C GLN A 283 -1.45 19.90 5.41
N LYS A 284 -2.50 20.44 4.79
CA LYS A 284 -3.83 20.55 5.39
C LYS A 284 -4.42 19.17 5.68
N LEU A 285 -4.43 18.25 4.71
CA LEU A 285 -4.88 16.88 4.88
C LEU A 285 -4.12 16.17 6.01
N ALA A 286 -2.80 16.31 6.04
CA ALA A 286 -1.96 15.73 7.08
C ALA A 286 -2.35 16.23 8.46
N SER A 287 -2.55 17.55 8.63
CA SER A 287 -2.95 18.15 9.92
C SER A 287 -4.35 17.76 10.38
N GLU A 288 -5.27 17.48 9.46
CA GLU A 288 -6.65 17.10 9.78
C GLU A 288 -6.79 15.59 10.08
N PHE A 289 -6.01 14.73 9.39
CA PHE A 289 -6.17 13.28 9.48
C PHE A 289 -5.21 12.61 10.46
N MET A 290 -4.18 13.31 10.92
CA MET A 290 -3.12 12.79 11.78
C MET A 290 -2.95 13.61 13.05
N THR A 291 -2.51 12.94 14.11
CA THR A 291 -2.25 13.56 15.42
C THR A 291 -0.76 13.49 15.74
N ARG A 292 -0.11 14.65 16.04
CA ARG A 292 1.31 14.72 16.43
C ARG A 292 2.20 13.89 15.49
N TYR A 293 1.94 13.99 14.19
CA TYR A 293 2.65 13.17 13.20
C TYR A 293 4.13 13.52 13.10
N ILE A 294 4.92 12.54 12.71
CA ILE A 294 6.32 12.72 12.37
C ILE A 294 6.42 12.95 10.86
N PHE A 295 7.13 14.00 10.47
CA PHE A 295 7.41 14.29 9.07
C PHE A 295 8.77 13.70 8.68
N VAL A 296 8.82 12.97 7.56
CA VAL A 296 10.03 12.36 6.99
C VAL A 296 10.17 12.77 5.54
N ALA A 297 11.25 13.46 5.19
CA ALA A 297 11.55 13.86 3.83
C ALA A 297 12.79 13.12 3.32
N VAL A 298 12.65 12.33 2.26
CA VAL A 298 13.73 11.57 1.62
C VAL A 298 14.17 12.28 0.34
N GLY A 299 15.33 12.92 0.38
CA GLY A 299 15.81 13.82 -0.65
C GLY A 299 15.11 15.18 -0.64
N ARG A 300 15.33 15.97 -1.67
CA ARG A 300 14.64 17.26 -1.81
C ARG A 300 13.19 17.02 -2.22
N VAL A 301 12.24 17.47 -1.41
CA VAL A 301 10.81 17.38 -1.70
C VAL A 301 10.50 18.13 -3.01
N GLY A 302 9.77 17.46 -3.93
CA GLY A 302 9.40 18.05 -5.23
C GLY A 302 10.53 18.15 -6.26
N SER A 303 11.69 17.53 -6.02
CA SER A 303 12.78 17.48 -6.99
C SER A 303 12.79 16.16 -7.78
N THR A 304 13.35 16.21 -8.99
CA THR A 304 13.64 15.00 -9.77
C THR A 304 14.92 14.32 -9.28
N THR A 305 15.04 13.02 -9.51
CA THR A 305 16.27 12.27 -9.20
C THR A 305 17.38 12.65 -10.17
N ALA A 306 18.64 12.49 -9.74
CA ALA A 306 19.81 12.61 -10.65
C ALA A 306 19.79 11.56 -11.80
N LEU A 307 18.91 10.57 -11.74
CA LEU A 307 18.71 9.56 -12.77
C LEU A 307 17.81 10.03 -13.92
N ILE A 308 17.11 11.17 -13.76
CA ILE A 308 16.21 11.73 -14.76
C ILE A 308 16.90 12.93 -15.41
N THR A 309 17.18 12.85 -16.69
CA THR A 309 17.64 13.97 -17.49
C THR A 309 16.42 14.65 -18.11
N GLN A 310 16.28 15.95 -17.83
CA GLN A 310 15.22 16.77 -18.42
C GLN A 310 15.81 17.70 -19.45
N THR A 311 15.24 17.66 -20.67
CA THR A 311 15.61 18.56 -21.75
C THR A 311 14.38 19.35 -22.18
N VAL A 312 14.52 20.68 -22.27
CA VAL A 312 13.45 21.56 -22.74
C VAL A 312 13.77 21.94 -24.19
N VAL A 313 12.86 21.60 -25.10
CA VAL A 313 12.97 21.93 -26.52
C VAL A 313 11.83 22.87 -26.88
N TRP A 314 12.18 24.04 -27.43
CA TRP A 314 11.19 24.97 -27.95
C TRP A 314 10.55 24.41 -29.22
N ALA A 315 9.21 24.42 -29.30
CA ALA A 315 8.46 24.04 -30.49
C ALA A 315 7.11 24.76 -30.51
N ASP A 316 6.71 25.27 -31.68
CA ASP A 316 5.35 25.74 -31.90
C ASP A 316 4.36 24.56 -31.91
N GLU A 317 3.08 24.83 -31.58
CA GLU A 317 2.07 23.79 -31.45
C GLU A 317 1.96 22.86 -32.68
N PRO A 318 1.99 23.37 -33.95
CA PRO A 318 1.99 22.51 -35.14
C PRO A 318 3.23 21.61 -35.28
N ASP A 319 4.38 22.06 -34.75
CA ASP A 319 5.68 21.36 -34.88
C ASP A 319 5.95 20.34 -33.78
N LYS A 320 5.21 20.34 -32.69
CA LYS A 320 5.45 19.46 -31.53
C LYS A 320 5.54 18.00 -31.91
N ARG A 321 4.67 17.54 -32.82
CA ARG A 321 4.69 16.11 -33.27
C ARG A 321 5.99 15.78 -34.02
N ARG A 322 6.46 16.67 -34.90
CA ARG A 322 7.70 16.47 -35.65
C ARG A 322 8.89 16.44 -34.71
N VAL A 323 9.00 17.45 -33.84
CA VAL A 323 10.09 17.55 -32.85
C VAL A 323 10.10 16.34 -31.92
N LEU A 324 8.93 15.86 -31.45
CA LEU A 324 8.84 14.63 -30.64
C LEU A 324 9.41 13.42 -31.39
N LEU A 325 9.05 13.23 -32.67
CA LEU A 325 9.56 12.11 -33.47
C LEU A 325 11.07 12.20 -33.71
N GLU A 326 11.61 13.39 -33.90
CA GLU A 326 13.05 13.63 -34.00
C GLU A 326 13.77 13.24 -32.71
N GLN A 327 13.24 13.70 -31.55
CA GLN A 327 13.81 13.33 -30.24
C GLN A 327 13.71 11.82 -29.96
N LEU A 328 12.61 11.17 -30.32
CA LEU A 328 12.44 9.73 -30.16
C LEU A 328 13.41 8.92 -31.05
N ALA A 329 13.76 9.42 -32.26
CA ALA A 329 14.73 8.78 -33.16
C ALA A 329 16.17 8.81 -32.59
N GLU A 330 16.48 9.81 -31.74
CA GLU A 330 17.78 9.94 -31.08
C GLU A 330 17.87 9.07 -29.82
N CYS A 331 16.74 8.60 -29.27
CA CYS A 331 16.72 7.75 -28.07
C CYS A 331 17.25 6.36 -28.38
N THR A 332 18.32 5.95 -27.71
CA THR A 332 18.93 4.60 -27.83
C THR A 332 18.31 3.58 -26.87
N GLY A 333 17.41 4.01 -25.99
CA GLY A 333 16.77 3.22 -24.97
C GLY A 333 15.39 2.68 -25.36
N ARG A 334 14.73 2.03 -24.39
CA ARG A 334 13.35 1.56 -24.55
C ARG A 334 12.38 2.75 -24.34
N THR A 335 11.60 3.07 -25.36
CA THR A 335 10.55 4.08 -25.29
C THR A 335 9.23 3.45 -24.81
N ILE A 336 8.56 4.08 -23.88
CA ILE A 336 7.28 3.63 -23.32
C ILE A 336 6.21 4.64 -23.64
#